data_b48b59b7d015e7c932b753d5c0830541
#
_entry.id   b48b59b7d015e7c932b753d5c0830541
#
_cell.length_a   1.000
_cell.length_b   1.000
_cell.length_c   1.000
_cell.angle_alpha   90.00
_cell.angle_beta   90.00
_cell.angle_gamma   90.00
#
_symmetry.space_group_name_H-M   'P 1'
#
loop_
_entity.id
_entity.type
_entity.pdbx_description
1 polymer ?
#
loop_
_entity_poly.entity_id
_entity_poly.type
_entity_poly.pdbx_seq_one_letter_code
_entity_poly.pdbx_strand_id
1 'polypeptide(L)'
;FQNEAKCTVWRCVFNSKAGNSAQYKHADGTIIINRREMLDKSYAVLKTGRLIIPYNYTEILEGTYVKEITALSRITEQNNKGVFVPKWVGPSENHLRLSDGYRNAAAETLSSSILTAANNIYISK
;
A
#
# COMPACT_ATOMS: atom_id res chain seq x y z
N PHE A 1 -12.53 4.53 -17.26
CA PHE A 1 -11.11 4.84 -16.99
C PHE A 1 -10.20 3.66 -17.36
N GLN A 2 -10.54 2.45 -16.92
CA GLN A 2 -9.74 1.26 -17.20
C GLN A 2 -9.58 0.96 -18.70
N ASN A 3 -10.63 1.18 -19.48
CA ASN A 3 -10.63 0.96 -20.94
C ASN A 3 -9.79 2.00 -21.70
N GLU A 4 -9.56 3.17 -21.12
CA GLU A 4 -8.79 4.26 -21.72
C GLU A 4 -7.31 4.20 -21.31
N ALA A 5 -7.00 3.54 -20.20
CA ALA A 5 -5.65 3.43 -19.69
C ALA A 5 -4.82 2.45 -20.52
N LYS A 6 -3.59 2.85 -20.87
CA LYS A 6 -2.62 1.98 -21.56
C LYS A 6 -1.84 1.08 -20.58
N CYS A 7 -2.34 0.92 -19.39
CA CYS A 7 -1.73 0.12 -18.31
C CYS A 7 -2.82 -0.61 -17.53
N THR A 8 -2.43 -1.59 -16.74
CA THR A 8 -3.35 -2.28 -15.83
C THR A 8 -3.75 -1.33 -14.70
N VAL A 9 -5.06 -1.16 -14.52
CA VAL A 9 -5.64 -0.32 -13.45
C VAL A 9 -6.44 -1.21 -12.51
N TRP A 10 -6.18 -1.07 -11.22
CA TRP A 10 -6.84 -1.83 -10.17
C TRP A 10 -7.67 -0.90 -9.28
N ARG A 11 -8.88 -1.33 -8.96
CA ARG A 11 -9.69 -0.70 -7.92
C ARG A 11 -9.33 -1.30 -6.56
N CYS A 12 -8.89 -0.47 -5.63
CA CYS A 12 -8.55 -0.90 -4.28
C CYS A 12 -9.75 -0.77 -3.34
N VAL A 13 -10.03 -1.83 -2.59
CA VAL A 13 -11.09 -1.88 -1.58
C VAL A 13 -10.50 -2.32 -0.24
N PHE A 14 -10.76 -1.56 0.80
CA PHE A 14 -10.34 -1.91 2.15
C PHE A 14 -11.32 -2.88 2.80
N ASN A 15 -10.78 -3.93 3.39
CA ASN A 15 -11.54 -4.89 4.18
C ASN A 15 -10.71 -5.30 5.41
N SER A 16 -11.24 -5.01 6.60
CA SER A 16 -10.57 -5.33 7.87
C SER A 16 -10.43 -6.83 8.13
N LYS A 17 -11.22 -7.65 7.46
CA LYS A 17 -11.14 -9.13 7.54
C LYS A 17 -10.15 -9.72 6.54
N ALA A 18 -9.64 -8.93 5.60
CA ALA A 18 -8.57 -9.39 4.72
C ALA A 18 -7.33 -9.71 5.54
N GLY A 19 -6.61 -10.77 5.15
CA GLY A 19 -5.37 -11.18 5.80
C GLY A 19 -4.20 -10.24 5.50
N ASN A 20 -3.00 -10.70 5.80
CA ASN A 20 -1.76 -9.94 5.65
C ASN A 20 -1.37 -9.71 4.19
N SER A 21 -1.94 -10.47 3.27
CA SER A 21 -1.67 -10.35 1.84
C SER A 21 -2.87 -9.76 1.12
N ALA A 22 -2.61 -8.92 0.12
CA ALA A 22 -3.64 -8.42 -0.77
C ALA A 22 -4.25 -9.56 -1.59
N GLN A 23 -5.56 -9.50 -1.78
CA GLN A 23 -6.30 -10.45 -2.61
C GLN A 23 -6.61 -9.78 -3.95
N TYR A 24 -6.13 -10.36 -5.03
CA TYR A 24 -6.30 -9.84 -6.38
C TYR A 24 -7.43 -10.58 -7.10
N LYS A 25 -8.51 -9.86 -7.39
CA LYS A 25 -9.62 -10.36 -8.19
C LYS A 25 -9.46 -9.89 -9.64
N HIS A 26 -8.79 -10.69 -10.44
CA HIS A 26 -8.47 -10.35 -11.82
C HIS A 26 -9.71 -10.17 -12.71
N ALA A 27 -10.79 -10.91 -12.44
CA ALA A 27 -12.01 -10.87 -13.25
C ALA A 27 -12.65 -9.47 -13.28
N ASP A 28 -12.60 -8.73 -12.19
CA ASP A 28 -13.21 -7.39 -12.07
C ASP A 28 -12.19 -6.26 -11.81
N GLY A 29 -10.90 -6.58 -11.83
CA GLY A 29 -9.84 -5.62 -11.61
C GLY A 29 -9.85 -5.01 -10.21
N THR A 30 -10.17 -5.80 -9.19
CA THR A 30 -10.26 -5.34 -7.81
C THR A 30 -9.16 -5.96 -6.93
N ILE A 31 -8.55 -5.13 -6.08
CA ILE A 31 -7.66 -5.56 -5.01
C ILE A 31 -8.38 -5.36 -3.68
N ILE A 32 -8.46 -6.41 -2.88
CA ILE A 32 -8.98 -6.34 -1.52
C ILE A 32 -7.79 -6.34 -0.56
N ILE A 33 -7.66 -5.31 0.24
CA ILE A 33 -6.52 -5.08 1.13
C ILE A 33 -7.01 -4.75 2.54
N ASN A 34 -6.31 -5.27 3.56
CA ASN A 34 -6.41 -4.76 4.91
C ASN A 34 -5.64 -3.43 4.99
N ARG A 35 -6.34 -2.33 5.31
CA ARG A 35 -5.73 -0.99 5.37
C ARG A 35 -4.56 -0.92 6.35
N ARG A 36 -4.69 -1.53 7.51
CA ARG A 36 -3.62 -1.57 8.52
C ARG A 36 -2.38 -2.26 7.98
N GLU A 37 -2.55 -3.44 7.39
CA GLU A 37 -1.43 -4.22 6.84
C GLU A 37 -0.73 -3.47 5.70
N MET A 38 -1.48 -2.83 4.83
CA MET A 38 -0.93 -2.01 3.76
C MET A 38 -0.07 -0.86 4.31
N LEU A 39 -0.57 -0.16 5.32
CA LEU A 39 0.14 0.95 5.94
C LEU A 39 1.37 0.48 6.74
N ASP A 40 1.29 -0.65 7.43
CA ASP A 40 2.41 -1.25 8.15
C ASP A 40 3.55 -1.63 7.18
N LYS A 41 3.23 -2.26 6.06
CA LYS A 41 4.22 -2.63 5.03
C LYS A 41 4.86 -1.41 4.38
N SER A 42 4.06 -0.43 4.02
CA SER A 42 4.54 0.83 3.46
C SER A 42 5.45 1.59 4.44
N TYR A 43 5.10 1.63 5.71
CA TYR A 43 5.92 2.22 6.75
C TYR A 43 7.26 1.49 6.90
N ALA A 44 7.27 0.16 6.84
CA ALA A 44 8.50 -0.62 6.90
C ALA A 44 9.46 -0.27 5.76
N VAL A 45 8.96 -0.02 4.55
CA VAL A 45 9.78 0.43 3.41
C VAL A 45 10.39 1.81 3.68
N LEU A 46 9.60 2.75 4.20
CA LEU A 46 10.09 4.08 4.57
C LEU A 46 11.16 4.00 5.67
N LYS A 47 10.88 3.25 6.73
CA LYS A 47 11.77 3.13 7.90
C LYS A 47 13.10 2.46 7.56
N THR A 48 13.12 1.52 6.64
CA THR A 48 14.34 0.81 6.24
C THR A 48 15.15 1.52 5.16
N GLY A 49 14.73 2.70 4.72
CA GLY A 49 15.42 3.50 3.72
C GLY A 49 15.39 2.90 2.31
N ARG A 50 14.46 1.99 2.02
CA ARG A 50 14.30 1.39 0.69
C ARG A 50 13.57 2.29 -0.30
N LEU A 51 12.96 3.36 0.19
CA LEU A 51 12.30 4.34 -0.66
C LEU A 51 13.27 5.47 -0.97
N ILE A 52 13.47 5.71 -2.26
CA ILE A 52 14.27 6.87 -2.71
C ILE A 52 13.34 8.07 -2.77
N ILE A 53 13.68 9.11 -2.01
CA ILE A 53 12.94 10.36 -1.94
C ILE A 53 13.80 11.45 -2.59
N PRO A 54 13.22 12.38 -3.38
CA PRO A 54 13.97 13.51 -3.93
C PRO A 54 14.63 14.34 -2.83
N TYR A 55 15.82 14.88 -3.10
CA TYR A 55 16.57 15.67 -2.13
C TYR A 55 15.80 16.92 -1.64
N ASN A 56 14.92 17.46 -2.47
CA ASN A 56 14.08 18.63 -2.15
C ASN A 56 12.70 18.26 -1.61
N TYR A 57 12.56 17.10 -0.95
CA TYR A 57 11.28 16.58 -0.50
C TYR A 57 10.53 17.53 0.44
N THR A 58 11.23 18.40 1.17
CA THR A 58 10.62 19.41 2.04
C THR A 58 9.93 20.54 1.29
N GLU A 59 10.30 20.76 0.03
CA GLU A 59 9.74 21.81 -0.84
C GLU A 59 8.65 21.28 -1.78
N ILE A 60 8.59 19.96 -1.97
CA ILE A 60 7.62 19.33 -2.88
C ILE A 60 6.21 19.66 -2.41
N LEU A 61 5.39 20.13 -3.37
CA LEU A 61 4.02 20.55 -3.12
C LEU A 61 3.91 21.59 -1.99
N GLU A 62 4.86 22.53 -1.94
CA GLU A 62 4.89 23.60 -0.93
C GLU A 62 4.90 23.07 0.51
N GLY A 63 5.58 21.96 0.74
CA GLY A 63 5.65 21.31 2.06
C GLY A 63 4.51 20.35 2.36
N THR A 64 3.49 20.26 1.53
CA THR A 64 2.35 19.35 1.71
C THR A 64 2.78 17.88 1.69
N TYR A 65 3.81 17.53 0.89
CA TYR A 65 4.34 16.18 0.83
C TYR A 65 4.75 15.66 2.21
N VAL A 66 5.57 16.41 2.94
CA VAL A 66 6.03 15.99 4.29
C VAL A 66 4.86 15.92 5.25
N LYS A 67 3.96 16.92 5.23
CA LYS A 67 2.77 16.95 6.07
C LYS A 67 1.90 15.72 5.89
N GLU A 68 1.60 15.36 4.66
CA GLU A 68 0.71 14.24 4.38
C GLU A 68 1.37 12.87 4.54
N ILE A 69 2.65 12.72 4.19
CA ILE A 69 3.35 11.44 4.35
C ILE A 69 3.55 11.07 5.82
N THR A 70 3.60 12.05 6.70
CA THR A 70 3.74 11.88 8.15
C THR A 70 2.43 12.04 8.93
N ALA A 71 1.31 12.22 8.23
CA ALA A 71 0.02 12.55 8.86
C ALA A 71 -0.55 11.46 9.75
N LEU A 72 -0.29 10.20 9.43
CA LEU A 72 -0.85 9.07 10.18
C LEU A 72 0.11 8.60 11.27
N SER A 73 -0.45 8.34 12.45
CA SER A 73 0.25 7.75 13.59
C SER A 73 -0.29 6.35 13.88
N ARG A 74 0.61 5.43 14.20
CA ARG A 74 0.24 4.08 14.62
C ARG A 74 0.06 4.05 16.12
N ILE A 75 -1.16 3.71 16.56
CA ILE A 75 -1.51 3.59 17.97
C ILE A 75 -2.02 2.18 18.27
N THR A 76 -2.11 1.85 19.55
CA THR A 76 -2.77 0.64 20.02
C THR A 76 -4.01 1.04 20.79
N GLU A 77 -5.15 0.48 20.43
CA GLU A 77 -6.45 0.78 21.03
C GLU A 77 -7.10 -0.52 21.50
N GLN A 78 -7.76 -0.47 22.65
CA GLN A 78 -8.50 -1.60 23.16
C GLN A 78 -9.86 -1.68 22.47
N ASN A 79 -10.18 -2.85 21.92
CA ASN A 79 -11.48 -3.09 21.28
C ASN A 79 -12.56 -3.44 22.31
N ASN A 80 -13.79 -3.62 21.85
CA ASN A 80 -14.93 -3.96 22.71
C ASN A 80 -14.80 -5.29 23.48
N LYS A 81 -13.85 -6.14 23.08
CA LYS A 81 -13.53 -7.41 23.74
C LYS A 81 -12.36 -7.31 24.72
N GLY A 82 -11.85 -6.11 24.95
CA GLY A 82 -10.70 -5.88 25.83
C GLY A 82 -9.35 -6.21 25.21
N VAL A 83 -9.28 -6.52 23.91
CA VAL A 83 -8.05 -6.85 23.21
C VAL A 83 -7.41 -5.59 22.63
N PHE A 84 -6.11 -5.42 22.84
CA PHE A 84 -5.36 -4.32 22.25
C PHE A 84 -5.07 -4.61 20.77
N VAL A 85 -5.52 -3.71 19.90
CA VAL A 85 -5.38 -3.83 18.45
C VAL A 85 -4.65 -2.59 17.91
N PRO A 86 -3.61 -2.77 17.08
CA PRO A 86 -2.95 -1.64 16.44
C PRO A 86 -3.82 -1.05 15.33
N LYS A 87 -3.79 0.28 15.21
CA LYS A 87 -4.47 0.98 14.12
C LYS A 87 -3.73 2.26 13.75
N TRP A 88 -3.95 2.71 12.51
CA TRP A 88 -3.44 3.98 12.02
C TRP A 88 -4.51 5.04 12.12
N VAL A 89 -4.17 6.16 12.77
CA VAL A 89 -5.07 7.30 13.00
C VAL A 89 -4.40 8.60 12.57
N GLY A 90 -5.23 9.58 12.21
CA GLY A 90 -4.74 10.89 11.83
C GLY A 90 -5.80 11.69 11.08
N PRO A 91 -5.48 12.90 10.61
CA PRO A 91 -6.39 13.75 9.86
C PRO A 91 -6.79 13.10 8.53
N SER A 92 -7.87 13.58 7.94
CA SER A 92 -8.35 13.14 6.63
C SER A 92 -7.39 13.52 5.48
N GLU A 93 -6.57 14.52 5.69
CA GLU A 93 -5.55 14.98 4.74
C GLU A 93 -4.30 14.11 4.82
N ASN A 94 -4.39 12.91 4.25
CA ASN A 94 -3.33 11.91 4.28
C ASN A 94 -3.16 11.20 2.92
N HIS A 95 -3.55 11.87 1.84
CA HIS A 95 -3.62 11.28 0.50
C HIS A 95 -2.27 10.73 0.03
N LEU A 96 -1.18 11.44 0.27
CA LEU A 96 0.15 10.98 -0.15
C LEU A 96 0.61 9.76 0.66
N ARG A 97 0.23 9.67 1.93
CA ARG A 97 0.51 8.50 2.76
C ARG A 97 -0.23 7.26 2.27
N LEU A 98 -1.51 7.40 1.89
CA LEU A 98 -2.28 6.32 1.28
C LEU A 98 -1.76 5.97 -0.11
N SER A 99 -1.39 6.97 -0.91
CA SER A 99 -0.79 6.78 -2.23
C SER A 99 0.47 5.93 -2.16
N ASP A 100 1.33 6.16 -1.17
CA ASP A 100 2.51 5.33 -0.94
C ASP A 100 2.14 3.88 -0.61
N GLY A 101 1.10 3.67 0.18
CA GLY A 101 0.56 2.34 0.47
C GLY A 101 0.07 1.63 -0.80
N TYR A 102 -0.67 2.32 -1.65
CA TYR A 102 -1.14 1.76 -2.93
C TYR A 102 0.02 1.44 -3.87
N ARG A 103 1.04 2.30 -3.92
CA ARG A 103 2.27 2.05 -4.68
C ARG A 103 2.94 0.75 -4.23
N ASN A 104 3.06 0.55 -2.93
CA ASN A 104 3.65 -0.66 -2.37
C ASN A 104 2.84 -1.92 -2.72
N ALA A 105 1.51 -1.85 -2.66
CA ALA A 105 0.63 -2.94 -3.06
C ALA A 105 0.79 -3.27 -4.55
N ALA A 106 0.88 -2.27 -5.42
CA ALA A 106 1.14 -2.46 -6.84
C ALA A 106 2.51 -3.11 -7.10
N ALA A 107 3.53 -2.71 -6.36
CA ALA A 107 4.87 -3.30 -6.46
C ALA A 107 4.88 -4.79 -6.06
N GLU A 108 4.11 -5.18 -5.04
CA GLU A 108 3.95 -6.58 -4.66
C GLU A 108 3.33 -7.41 -5.81
N THR A 109 2.33 -6.87 -6.50
CA THR A 109 1.72 -7.53 -7.67
C THR A 109 2.74 -7.77 -8.76
N LEU A 110 3.54 -6.76 -9.08
CA LEU A 110 4.57 -6.86 -10.11
C LEU A 110 5.63 -7.90 -9.75
N SER A 111 6.10 -7.92 -8.50
CA SER A 111 7.06 -8.90 -8.01
C SER A 111 6.53 -10.33 -8.12
N SER A 112 5.27 -10.57 -7.76
CA SER A 112 4.62 -11.88 -7.90
C SER A 112 4.54 -12.32 -9.37
N SER A 113 4.22 -11.42 -10.28
CA SER A 113 4.17 -11.69 -11.72
C SER A 113 5.55 -12.07 -12.29
N ILE A 114 6.60 -11.38 -11.88
CA ILE A 114 7.97 -11.67 -12.28
C ILE A 114 8.40 -13.05 -11.78
N LEU A 115 8.13 -13.39 -10.53
CA LEU A 115 8.45 -14.70 -9.95
C LEU A 115 7.72 -15.82 -10.68
N THR A 116 6.44 -15.66 -11.00
CA THR A 116 5.66 -16.64 -11.77
C THR A 116 6.25 -16.85 -13.15
N ALA A 117 6.61 -15.79 -13.86
CA ALA A 117 7.25 -15.87 -15.17
C ALA A 117 8.61 -16.59 -15.10
N ALA A 118 9.43 -16.28 -14.11
CA ALA A 118 10.71 -16.95 -13.88
C ALA A 118 10.55 -18.46 -13.62
N ASN A 119 9.58 -18.83 -12.79
CA ASN A 119 9.27 -20.24 -12.51
C ASN A 119 8.80 -20.99 -13.76
N ASN A 120 7.98 -20.37 -14.59
CA ASN A 120 7.51 -20.96 -15.84
C ASN A 120 8.65 -21.19 -16.83
N ILE A 121 9.60 -20.28 -16.93
CA ILE A 121 10.81 -20.44 -17.74
C ILE A 121 11.66 -21.62 -17.23
N TYR A 122 11.75 -21.77 -15.93
CA TYR A 122 12.52 -22.85 -15.31
C TYR A 122 11.89 -24.24 -15.55
N ILE A 123 10.57 -24.33 -15.55
CA ILE A 123 9.81 -25.57 -15.78
C ILE A 123 9.84 -25.99 -17.25
N SER A 124 9.91 -25.05 -18.19
CA SER A 124 9.90 -25.32 -19.63
C SER A 124 11.22 -25.85 -20.18
N LYS A 125 12.22 -25.99 -19.35
CA LYS A 125 13.50 -26.65 -19.67
C LYS A 125 13.47 -28.14 -19.38
#